data_e297af1d6b2c1d794af58a85af5389fa
#
_entry.id   e297af1d6b2c1d794af58a85af5389fa
#
_cell.length_a   1.000
_cell.length_b   1.000
_cell.length_c   1.000
_cell.angle_alpha   90.00
_cell.angle_beta   90.00
_cell.angle_gamma   90.00
#
_symmetry.space_group_name_H-M   'P 1'
#
loop_
_entity.id
_entity.type
_entity.pdbx_description
1 polymer ?
#
loop_
_entity_poly.entity_id
_entity_poly.type
_entity_poly.pdbx_seq_one_letter_code
_entity_poly.pdbx_strand_id
1 'polypeptide(L)'
;MKFLKTLQKRESEQPFKEESLEAAADLVEVVKTTKNEPEGLLSQSDLRIGAPQIDSSVVGKVTTTKKTVQPKPRIPNPIIEAVQKVPSSGVLKFPKVTVDVEQVNSRIVAITQPLSPYCEEYRSLRTHIFHKGQKRKLRTIVVVSVGPSEGKSITALNLSWLFAQTDGVRALLIDSDLRMPSLATYLGIENKKGLSDVLTGNAALTEAIVQLDPAGLFVLPGGAARSDVAELISGPRFAEILKEAEGLFDYVIVDAPPLGIFADAAVLIDLVDGALLVVKADQTRYKDIDRVLDTLPRERMLGTVLNHSEDTLMDESYYKYGLYGNYAQAAVE
;
A
#
# COMPACT_ATOMS: atom_id res chain seq x y z
N MET A 1 -4.33 -20.72 -5.89
CA MET A 1 -4.71 -22.07 -6.38
C MET A 1 -5.55 -22.89 -5.40
N LYS A 2 -5.30 -22.92 -4.08
CA LYS A 2 -6.18 -23.63 -3.11
C LYS A 2 -7.58 -22.99 -2.99
N PHE A 3 -7.68 -21.68 -3.04
CA PHE A 3 -8.95 -20.94 -3.00
C PHE A 3 -9.86 -21.30 -4.19
N LEU A 4 -9.30 -21.35 -5.41
CA LEU A 4 -10.02 -21.83 -6.59
C LEU A 4 -10.45 -23.30 -6.46
N LYS A 5 -9.61 -24.18 -5.87
CA LYS A 5 -9.99 -25.58 -5.60
C LYS A 5 -11.08 -25.72 -4.53
N THR A 6 -11.15 -24.79 -3.55
CA THR A 6 -12.21 -24.78 -2.55
C THR A 6 -13.52 -24.27 -3.13
N LEU A 7 -13.48 -23.34 -4.07
CA LEU A 7 -14.64 -22.91 -4.87
C LEU A 7 -15.17 -24.08 -5.70
N GLN A 8 -14.29 -24.76 -6.47
CA GLN A 8 -14.69 -25.92 -7.30
C GLN A 8 -15.28 -27.09 -6.50
N LYS A 9 -14.86 -27.27 -5.24
CA LYS A 9 -15.39 -28.34 -4.37
C LYS A 9 -16.78 -28.03 -3.79
N ARG A 10 -17.21 -26.75 -3.76
CA ARG A 10 -18.56 -26.32 -3.36
C ARG A 10 -19.54 -26.20 -4.54
N GLU A 11 -19.04 -26.17 -5.78
CA GLU A 11 -19.85 -26.13 -7.02
C GLU A 11 -20.70 -27.40 -7.23
N SER A 12 -20.40 -28.50 -6.53
CA SER A 12 -21.20 -29.74 -6.64
C SER A 12 -22.59 -29.66 -5.98
N GLU A 13 -22.92 -28.57 -5.29
CA GLU A 13 -24.17 -28.43 -4.55
C GLU A 13 -25.17 -27.39 -5.08
N GLN A 14 -24.77 -26.51 -6.06
CA GLN A 14 -25.73 -25.63 -6.77
C GLN A 14 -25.16 -25.19 -8.14
N PRO A 15 -25.97 -25.18 -9.24
CA PRO A 15 -25.48 -24.80 -10.57
C PRO A 15 -25.26 -23.29 -10.68
N PHE A 16 -24.02 -22.89 -10.92
CA PHE A 16 -23.59 -21.50 -11.13
C PHE A 16 -23.43 -21.22 -12.63
N LYS A 17 -23.74 -20.01 -13.09
CA LYS A 17 -23.52 -19.60 -14.48
C LYS A 17 -22.03 -19.34 -14.72
N GLU A 18 -21.44 -19.96 -15.74
CA GLU A 18 -20.01 -19.88 -16.12
C GLU A 18 -19.47 -18.47 -16.36
N GLU A 19 -20.29 -17.53 -16.82
CA GLU A 19 -19.91 -16.12 -17.07
C GLU A 19 -19.46 -15.35 -15.81
N SER A 20 -19.84 -15.80 -14.61
CA SER A 20 -19.47 -15.15 -13.35
C SER A 20 -18.08 -15.54 -12.85
N LEU A 21 -17.54 -16.67 -13.31
CA LEU A 21 -16.25 -17.20 -12.87
C LEU A 21 -15.07 -16.60 -13.62
N GLU A 22 -15.19 -16.33 -14.91
CA GLU A 22 -14.14 -15.67 -15.70
C GLU A 22 -13.95 -14.22 -15.25
N ALA A 23 -15.03 -13.48 -14.96
CA ALA A 23 -14.96 -12.11 -14.46
C ALA A 23 -14.38 -11.99 -13.04
N ALA A 24 -14.51 -13.03 -12.21
CA ALA A 24 -13.93 -13.06 -10.86
C ALA A 24 -12.44 -13.46 -10.88
N ALA A 25 -12.01 -14.29 -11.81
CA ALA A 25 -10.62 -14.73 -11.94
C ALA A 25 -9.68 -13.59 -12.33
N ASP A 26 -10.12 -12.64 -13.15
CA ASP A 26 -9.34 -11.47 -13.55
C ASP A 26 -9.24 -10.38 -12.45
N LEU A 27 -10.09 -10.45 -11.42
CA LEU A 27 -10.14 -9.47 -10.33
C LEU A 27 -9.36 -9.90 -9.06
N VAL A 28 -8.99 -11.17 -8.93
CA VAL A 28 -8.36 -11.69 -7.70
C VAL A 28 -6.85 -11.73 -7.85
N GLU A 29 -6.22 -10.62 -7.57
CA GLU A 29 -4.79 -10.58 -7.26
C GLU A 29 -4.65 -10.56 -5.73
N VAL A 30 -4.23 -11.70 -5.17
CA VAL A 30 -4.19 -11.90 -3.72
C VAL A 30 -2.83 -11.48 -3.18
N VAL A 31 -2.78 -10.34 -2.50
CA VAL A 31 -1.67 -9.98 -1.61
C VAL A 31 -2.03 -10.44 -0.20
N LYS A 32 -1.22 -11.33 0.38
CA LYS A 32 -1.45 -11.91 1.70
C LYS A 32 -0.59 -11.22 2.74
N THR A 33 -1.21 -10.66 3.78
CA THR A 33 -0.51 -10.14 4.96
C THR A 33 -0.92 -10.95 6.19
N THR A 34 0.03 -11.34 7.07
CA THR A 34 -0.22 -12.26 8.18
C THR A 34 -0.37 -11.55 9.53
N LYS A 35 -0.95 -12.25 10.51
CA LYS A 35 -1.04 -11.80 11.91
C LYS A 35 0.34 -11.78 12.55
N ASN A 36 0.74 -10.65 13.15
CA ASN A 36 1.87 -10.58 14.08
C ASN A 36 1.37 -10.66 15.52
N GLU A 37 1.60 -11.77 16.18
CA GLU A 37 1.78 -11.84 17.63
C GLU A 37 3.25 -12.16 17.91
N PRO A 38 3.92 -11.50 18.86
CA PRO A 38 5.33 -11.78 19.16
C PRO A 38 5.41 -13.01 20.03
N GLU A 39 5.75 -14.17 19.47
CA GLU A 39 6.16 -15.34 20.24
C GLU A 39 7.69 -15.41 20.34
N GLY A 40 8.13 -15.53 21.59
CA GLY A 40 9.32 -16.10 22.16
C GLY A 40 10.64 -16.12 21.37
N LEU A 41 11.61 -15.38 21.92
CA LEU A 41 13.05 -15.51 21.64
C LEU A 41 13.54 -16.95 21.88
N LEU A 42 13.97 -17.62 20.82
CA LEU A 42 14.75 -18.86 20.93
C LEU A 42 16.22 -18.53 21.29
N SER A 43 16.76 -19.24 22.26
CA SER A 43 18.11 -19.03 22.79
C SER A 43 19.20 -19.50 21.83
N GLN A 44 20.34 -18.80 21.84
CA GLN A 44 21.52 -18.98 20.97
C GLN A 44 22.32 -20.29 21.13
N SER A 45 21.80 -21.34 21.76
CA SER A 45 22.60 -22.51 22.12
C SER A 45 22.56 -23.71 21.15
N ASP A 46 21.73 -23.72 20.10
CA ASP A 46 21.44 -24.95 19.33
C ASP A 46 21.98 -25.02 17.90
N LEU A 47 22.84 -24.11 17.46
CA LEU A 47 23.42 -24.13 16.13
C LEU A 47 24.92 -24.42 16.13
N ARG A 48 25.30 -25.72 16.25
CA ARG A 48 26.61 -26.22 15.82
C ARG A 48 26.45 -27.05 14.54
N ILE A 49 26.71 -26.45 13.40
CA ILE A 49 26.91 -27.15 12.12
C ILE A 49 28.33 -26.85 11.63
N GLY A 50 29.10 -27.94 11.39
CA GLY A 50 30.51 -27.92 11.04
C GLY A 50 30.76 -27.24 9.68
N ALA A 51 31.81 -26.43 9.60
CA ALA A 51 32.28 -25.78 8.40
C ALA A 51 33.00 -26.78 7.48
N PRO A 52 32.80 -26.72 6.15
CA PRO A 52 33.62 -27.44 5.20
C PRO A 52 34.99 -26.74 5.04
N GLN A 53 36.08 -27.52 5.09
CA GLN A 53 37.43 -27.05 4.80
C GLN A 53 37.57 -26.73 3.31
N ILE A 54 38.07 -25.54 2.99
CA ILE A 54 38.43 -25.13 1.64
C ILE A 54 39.95 -25.27 1.49
N ASP A 55 40.38 -26.04 0.49
CA ASP A 55 41.78 -26.29 0.11
C ASP A 55 42.42 -25.03 -0.49
N SER A 56 43.59 -24.64 0.03
CA SER A 56 44.26 -23.34 -0.20
C SER A 56 45.31 -23.40 -1.33
N SER A 57 45.08 -24.14 -2.42
CA SER A 57 46.11 -24.33 -3.45
C SER A 57 45.83 -23.80 -4.87
N VAL A 58 45.06 -22.70 -5.03
CA VAL A 58 44.99 -22.03 -6.34
C VAL A 58 45.07 -20.51 -6.17
N VAL A 59 46.31 -19.97 -6.05
CA VAL A 59 46.55 -18.53 -6.16
C VAL A 59 47.03 -18.24 -7.56
N GLY A 60 46.12 -17.91 -8.47
CA GLY A 60 46.43 -17.36 -9.78
C GLY A 60 46.49 -15.83 -9.71
N LYS A 61 47.64 -15.23 -10.12
CA LYS A 61 47.85 -13.76 -10.21
C LYS A 61 46.83 -13.13 -11.17
N VAL A 62 45.95 -12.30 -10.69
CA VAL A 62 45.08 -11.46 -11.54
C VAL A 62 45.71 -10.08 -11.71
N THR A 63 46.12 -9.79 -12.94
CA THR A 63 46.62 -8.49 -13.35
C THR A 63 45.41 -7.54 -13.53
N THR A 64 45.30 -6.51 -12.70
CA THR A 64 44.25 -5.49 -12.77
C THR A 64 44.50 -4.50 -13.88
N THR A 65 43.84 -4.64 -15.02
CA THR A 65 43.69 -3.56 -16.00
C THR A 65 42.42 -2.76 -15.66
N LYS A 66 42.63 -1.51 -15.23
CA LYS A 66 41.53 -0.52 -15.04
C LYS A 66 40.91 -0.19 -16.40
N LYS A 67 39.79 -0.81 -16.72
CA LYS A 67 38.90 -0.35 -17.79
C LYS A 67 37.89 0.64 -17.17
N THR A 68 38.00 1.90 -17.59
CA THR A 68 37.03 2.95 -17.34
C THR A 68 35.72 2.55 -17.99
N VAL A 69 34.72 2.15 -17.17
CA VAL A 69 33.37 1.83 -17.63
C VAL A 69 32.65 3.16 -17.83
N GLN A 70 32.36 3.53 -19.07
CA GLN A 70 31.42 4.62 -19.35
C GLN A 70 30.02 4.20 -18.91
N PRO A 71 29.25 5.10 -18.27
CA PRO A 71 27.86 4.77 -17.88
C PRO A 71 27.03 4.49 -19.12
N LYS A 72 26.34 3.35 -19.13
CA LYS A 72 25.34 3.01 -20.16
C LYS A 72 24.26 4.11 -20.21
N PRO A 73 23.76 4.49 -21.39
CA PRO A 73 22.66 5.43 -21.51
C PRO A 73 21.44 4.90 -20.75
N ARG A 74 20.88 5.73 -19.86
CA ARG A 74 19.64 5.45 -19.16
C ARG A 74 18.53 5.30 -20.19
N ILE A 75 17.80 4.18 -20.15
CA ILE A 75 16.55 4.00 -20.91
C ILE A 75 15.56 5.01 -20.32
N PRO A 76 15.04 5.96 -21.10
CA PRO A 76 14.05 6.91 -20.59
C PRO A 76 12.81 6.15 -20.14
N ASN A 77 12.38 6.38 -18.90
CA ASN A 77 11.12 5.87 -18.40
C ASN A 77 10.00 6.73 -19.00
N PRO A 78 9.11 6.21 -19.86
CA PRO A 78 8.10 7.01 -20.56
C PRO A 78 7.11 7.73 -19.63
N ILE A 79 7.07 7.38 -18.35
CA ILE A 79 6.24 8.03 -17.34
C ILE A 79 6.84 9.40 -16.93
N ILE A 80 8.15 9.61 -17.07
CA ILE A 80 8.81 10.85 -16.64
C ILE A 80 8.66 11.97 -17.67
N GLU A 81 8.52 11.65 -18.97
CA GLU A 81 8.37 12.68 -20.01
C GLU A 81 6.97 13.33 -20.08
N ALA A 82 5.93 12.69 -19.54
CA ALA A 82 4.57 13.25 -19.55
C ALA A 82 4.32 14.31 -18.44
N VAL A 83 5.25 14.50 -17.48
CA VAL A 83 5.06 15.37 -16.30
C VAL A 83 5.72 16.75 -16.44
N GLN A 84 6.34 17.07 -17.58
CA GLN A 84 6.92 18.42 -17.77
C GLN A 84 5.91 19.45 -18.23
N LYS A 85 5.03 19.95 -17.34
CA LYS A 85 4.46 21.30 -17.36
C LYS A 85 3.70 21.61 -16.06
N VAL A 86 4.46 21.86 -14.98
CA VAL A 86 3.93 22.66 -13.87
C VAL A 86 4.60 24.04 -13.99
N PRO A 87 3.83 25.13 -14.02
CA PRO A 87 4.43 26.46 -14.04
C PRO A 87 5.21 26.68 -12.74
N SER A 88 6.46 27.11 -12.90
CA SER A 88 7.37 27.49 -11.82
C SER A 88 6.88 28.78 -11.16
N SER A 89 5.99 28.65 -10.15
CA SER A 89 5.67 29.76 -9.27
C SER A 89 5.54 29.25 -7.84
N GLY A 90 6.60 29.47 -7.05
CA GLY A 90 6.63 29.23 -5.61
C GLY A 90 6.74 27.73 -5.25
N VAL A 91 7.88 27.33 -4.70
CA VAL A 91 8.02 25.98 -4.10
C VAL A 91 7.02 25.88 -2.95
N LEU A 92 5.94 25.14 -3.15
CA LEU A 92 4.98 24.85 -2.09
C LEU A 92 5.73 24.17 -0.94
N LYS A 93 5.72 24.81 0.23
CA LYS A 93 6.37 24.26 1.44
C LYS A 93 5.28 23.62 2.29
N PHE A 94 5.44 22.35 2.57
CA PHE A 94 4.59 21.61 3.50
C PHE A 94 5.30 21.49 4.85
N PRO A 95 4.58 21.53 5.98
CA PRO A 95 5.13 21.19 7.28
C PRO A 95 5.78 19.80 7.25
N LYS A 96 6.98 19.68 7.81
CA LYS A 96 7.69 18.40 7.89
C LYS A 96 7.55 17.82 9.29
N VAL A 97 7.31 16.53 9.35
CA VAL A 97 7.22 15.76 10.59
C VAL A 97 8.12 14.55 10.47
N THR A 98 9.06 14.40 11.40
CA THR A 98 9.86 13.18 11.49
C THR A 98 9.05 12.11 12.17
N VAL A 99 8.96 10.95 11.54
CA VAL A 99 8.24 9.79 12.08
C VAL A 99 9.12 9.09 13.10
N ASP A 100 8.64 8.99 14.33
CA ASP A 100 9.27 8.18 15.38
C ASP A 100 8.78 6.74 15.27
N VAL A 101 9.67 5.83 14.86
CA VAL A 101 9.34 4.41 14.62
C VAL A 101 8.78 3.73 15.87
N GLU A 102 9.16 4.18 17.08
CA GLU A 102 8.67 3.60 18.33
C GLU A 102 7.20 3.97 18.61
N GLN A 103 6.72 5.08 18.04
CA GLN A 103 5.33 5.52 18.18
C GLN A 103 4.43 5.03 17.04
N VAL A 104 5.02 4.49 15.97
CA VAL A 104 4.27 3.96 14.83
C VAL A 104 3.64 2.62 15.19
N ASN A 105 2.39 2.41 14.76
CA ASN A 105 1.73 1.12 14.90
C ASN A 105 2.57 0.01 14.24
N SER A 106 2.88 -1.05 14.97
CA SER A 106 3.76 -2.15 14.54
C SER A 106 3.31 -2.87 13.26
N ARG A 107 2.02 -2.76 12.88
CA ARG A 107 1.47 -3.32 11.65
C ARG A 107 1.81 -2.50 10.40
N ILE A 108 2.39 -1.32 10.55
CA ILE A 108 2.91 -0.54 9.42
C ILE A 108 4.32 -1.05 9.12
N VAL A 109 4.39 -2.26 8.57
CA VAL A 109 5.63 -2.99 8.34
C VAL A 109 6.58 -2.30 7.36
N ALA A 110 6.07 -1.46 6.49
CA ALA A 110 6.90 -0.63 5.61
C ALA A 110 7.79 0.37 6.38
N ILE A 111 7.42 0.70 7.63
CA ILE A 111 8.19 1.56 8.54
C ILE A 111 8.92 0.72 9.57
N THR A 112 8.19 -0.15 10.28
CA THR A 112 8.69 -0.86 11.46
C THR A 112 9.51 -2.09 11.14
N GLN A 113 9.26 -2.72 9.98
CA GLN A 113 9.90 -3.98 9.56
C GLN A 113 10.14 -3.99 8.04
N PRO A 114 10.93 -3.04 7.48
CA PRO A 114 11.04 -2.84 6.02
C PRO A 114 11.68 -4.01 5.28
N LEU A 115 12.41 -4.89 5.97
CA LEU A 115 13.04 -6.09 5.39
C LEU A 115 12.20 -7.35 5.62
N SER A 116 11.01 -7.24 6.22
CA SER A 116 10.16 -8.39 6.47
C SER A 116 9.50 -8.88 5.18
N PRO A 117 9.20 -10.18 5.10
CA PRO A 117 8.41 -10.76 4.02
C PRO A 117 7.04 -10.08 3.86
N TYR A 118 6.45 -9.63 4.95
CA TYR A 118 5.18 -8.88 4.91
C TYR A 118 5.32 -7.55 4.16
N CYS A 119 6.47 -6.87 4.28
CA CYS A 119 6.75 -5.67 3.52
C CYS A 119 6.92 -5.99 2.02
N GLU A 120 7.47 -7.15 1.66
CA GLU A 120 7.59 -7.60 0.27
C GLU A 120 6.23 -7.80 -0.39
N GLU A 121 5.22 -8.30 0.33
CA GLU A 121 3.86 -8.40 -0.20
C GLU A 121 3.29 -7.02 -0.59
N TYR A 122 3.54 -5.99 0.23
CA TYR A 122 3.15 -4.62 -0.14
C TYR A 122 3.99 -4.06 -1.30
N ARG A 123 5.28 -4.43 -1.45
CA ARG A 123 6.08 -4.07 -2.62
C ARG A 123 5.55 -4.73 -3.89
N SER A 124 5.13 -5.98 -3.80
CA SER A 124 4.45 -6.69 -4.88
C SER A 124 3.16 -5.98 -5.27
N LEU A 125 2.29 -5.66 -4.31
CA LEU A 125 1.06 -4.91 -4.53
C LEU A 125 1.33 -3.57 -5.23
N ARG A 126 2.31 -2.78 -4.74
CA ARG A 126 2.73 -1.53 -5.39
C ARG A 126 3.12 -1.75 -6.85
N THR A 127 3.92 -2.79 -7.13
CA THR A 127 4.39 -3.12 -8.48
C THR A 127 3.22 -3.45 -9.41
N HIS A 128 2.24 -4.21 -8.93
CA HIS A 128 1.02 -4.52 -9.67
C HIS A 128 0.21 -3.27 -10.01
N ILE A 129 0.07 -2.35 -9.05
CA ILE A 129 -0.62 -1.08 -9.29
C ILE A 129 0.12 -0.25 -10.34
N PHE A 130 1.44 -0.17 -10.29
CA PHE A 130 2.23 0.52 -11.32
C PHE A 130 2.02 -0.10 -12.71
N HIS A 131 2.01 -1.42 -12.83
CA HIS A 131 1.75 -2.09 -14.11
C HIS A 131 0.33 -1.80 -14.64
N LYS A 132 -0.67 -1.78 -13.77
CA LYS A 132 -2.04 -1.38 -14.16
C LYS A 132 -2.07 0.09 -14.60
N GLY A 133 -1.31 0.97 -13.93
CA GLY A 133 -1.17 2.39 -14.28
C GLY A 133 -0.52 2.65 -15.64
N GLN A 134 0.28 1.70 -16.16
CA GLN A 134 0.82 1.81 -17.52
C GLN A 134 -0.24 1.61 -18.61
N LYS A 135 -1.31 0.88 -18.32
CA LYS A 135 -2.37 0.55 -19.27
C LYS A 135 -3.52 1.55 -19.27
N ARG A 136 -3.72 2.29 -18.19
CA ARG A 136 -4.76 3.33 -18.02
C ARG A 136 -4.28 4.41 -17.06
N LYS A 137 -4.86 5.61 -17.13
CA LYS A 137 -4.61 6.65 -16.11
C LYS A 137 -5.00 6.09 -14.75
N LEU A 138 -4.07 6.10 -13.78
CA LEU A 138 -4.27 5.63 -12.43
C LEU A 138 -3.45 6.51 -11.48
N ARG A 139 -4.05 7.59 -11.02
CA ARG A 139 -3.44 8.55 -10.10
C ARG A 139 -4.12 8.55 -8.75
N THR A 140 -5.45 8.38 -8.74
CA THR A 140 -6.25 8.36 -7.53
C THR A 140 -6.73 6.94 -7.23
N ILE A 141 -6.46 6.45 -6.03
CA ILE A 141 -6.77 5.08 -5.61
C ILE A 141 -7.45 5.15 -4.25
N VAL A 142 -8.63 4.56 -4.14
CA VAL A 142 -9.29 4.40 -2.85
C VAL A 142 -9.06 3.00 -2.30
N VAL A 143 -8.77 2.91 -1.01
CA VAL A 143 -8.66 1.65 -0.26
C VAL A 143 -9.92 1.51 0.60
N VAL A 144 -10.69 0.47 0.34
CA VAL A 144 -11.96 0.19 0.99
C VAL A 144 -11.96 -1.19 1.62
N SER A 145 -12.93 -1.47 2.49
CA SER A 145 -13.16 -2.80 3.06
C SER A 145 -14.66 -3.11 3.11
N VAL A 146 -15.03 -4.39 3.24
CA VAL A 146 -16.43 -4.80 3.43
C VAL A 146 -16.88 -4.39 4.82
N GLY A 147 -16.10 -4.74 5.86
CA GLY A 147 -16.40 -4.47 7.26
C GLY A 147 -15.32 -3.65 7.96
N PRO A 148 -15.56 -3.29 9.23
CA PRO A 148 -14.56 -2.64 10.06
C PRO A 148 -13.42 -3.60 10.44
N SER A 149 -12.25 -3.07 10.77
CA SER A 149 -11.09 -3.84 11.26
C SER A 149 -10.55 -4.91 10.30
N GLU A 150 -10.81 -4.78 9.00
CA GLU A 150 -10.26 -5.66 7.96
C GLU A 150 -8.85 -5.24 7.52
N GLY A 151 -8.36 -4.08 8.00
CA GLY A 151 -6.99 -3.59 7.76
C GLY A 151 -6.85 -2.60 6.61
N LYS A 152 -7.95 -1.98 6.13
CA LYS A 152 -7.92 -0.97 5.06
C LYS A 152 -6.89 0.15 5.31
N SER A 153 -6.94 0.80 6.48
CA SER A 153 -6.06 1.93 6.84
C SER A 153 -4.59 1.50 6.97
N ILE A 154 -4.34 0.31 7.51
CA ILE A 154 -2.98 -0.28 7.57
C ILE A 154 -2.47 -0.59 6.16
N THR A 155 -3.32 -1.13 5.29
CA THR A 155 -2.98 -1.37 3.87
C THR A 155 -2.69 -0.06 3.15
N ALA A 156 -3.54 0.96 3.32
CA ALA A 156 -3.35 2.29 2.73
C ALA A 156 -2.02 2.93 3.18
N LEU A 157 -1.68 2.85 4.48
CA LEU A 157 -0.43 3.37 5.04
C LEU A 157 0.80 2.65 4.49
N ASN A 158 0.84 1.31 4.55
CA ASN A 158 1.97 0.54 4.02
C ASN A 158 2.20 0.82 2.53
N LEU A 159 1.12 0.78 1.75
CA LEU A 159 1.17 1.04 0.32
C LEU A 159 1.67 2.45 0.02
N SER A 160 1.11 3.48 0.66
CA SER A 160 1.46 4.89 0.43
C SER A 160 2.91 5.19 0.82
N TRP A 161 3.40 4.60 1.91
CA TRP A 161 4.79 4.72 2.33
C TRP A 161 5.74 4.18 1.26
N LEU A 162 5.43 3.01 0.70
CA LEU A 162 6.23 2.41 -0.36
C LEU A 162 6.13 3.16 -1.70
N PHE A 163 5.00 3.81 -2.00
CA PHE A 163 4.90 4.73 -3.14
C PHE A 163 5.85 5.91 -2.97
N ALA A 164 5.85 6.53 -1.78
CA ALA A 164 6.70 7.69 -1.50
C ALA A 164 8.20 7.37 -1.53
N GLN A 165 8.59 6.12 -1.23
CA GLN A 165 9.98 5.66 -1.35
C GLN A 165 10.43 5.40 -2.80
N THR A 166 9.53 5.52 -3.78
CA THR A 166 9.88 5.34 -5.19
C THR A 166 10.46 6.65 -5.75
N ASP A 167 11.64 6.57 -6.35
CA ASP A 167 12.33 7.73 -6.91
C ASP A 167 11.45 8.52 -7.88
N GLY A 168 11.37 9.83 -7.65
CA GLY A 168 10.60 10.76 -8.48
C GLY A 168 9.09 10.70 -8.29
N VAL A 169 8.58 9.91 -7.33
CA VAL A 169 7.15 9.81 -7.03
C VAL A 169 6.79 10.67 -5.82
N ARG A 170 5.82 11.55 -6.00
CA ARG A 170 5.16 12.30 -4.92
C ARG A 170 3.83 11.62 -4.60
N ALA A 171 3.73 11.00 -3.43
CA ALA A 171 2.52 10.30 -2.98
C ALA A 171 1.84 11.06 -1.84
N LEU A 172 0.52 11.22 -1.94
CA LEU A 172 -0.35 11.74 -0.89
C LEU A 172 -1.27 10.64 -0.37
N LEU A 173 -1.37 10.52 0.95
CA LEU A 173 -2.38 9.69 1.62
C LEU A 173 -3.41 10.60 2.29
N ILE A 174 -4.69 10.35 2.03
CA ILE A 174 -5.83 11.10 2.59
C ILE A 174 -6.63 10.20 3.52
N ASP A 175 -6.86 10.62 4.76
CA ASP A 175 -7.79 9.99 5.70
C ASP A 175 -9.21 10.52 5.45
N SER A 176 -10.03 9.76 4.75
CA SER A 176 -11.42 10.11 4.49
C SER A 176 -12.43 9.36 5.38
N ASP A 177 -11.96 8.52 6.31
CA ASP A 177 -12.80 7.96 7.37
C ASP A 177 -13.03 9.00 8.47
N LEU A 178 -13.75 10.07 8.12
CA LEU A 178 -13.99 11.21 9.04
C LEU A 178 -14.86 10.86 10.24
N ARG A 179 -15.48 9.66 10.27
CA ARG A 179 -16.21 9.17 11.45
C ARG A 179 -15.23 8.67 12.51
N MET A 180 -14.16 8.01 12.08
CA MET A 180 -13.12 7.44 12.93
C MET A 180 -11.72 7.67 12.35
N PRO A 181 -11.26 8.94 12.27
CA PRO A 181 -9.95 9.26 11.70
C PRO A 181 -8.86 8.54 12.48
N SER A 182 -8.01 7.79 11.80
CA SER A 182 -7.08 6.90 12.47
C SER A 182 -5.63 6.99 11.98
N LEU A 183 -5.38 7.59 10.80
CA LEU A 183 -4.03 7.61 10.21
C LEU A 183 -3.02 8.36 11.07
N ALA A 184 -3.40 9.51 11.64
CA ALA A 184 -2.51 10.27 12.52
C ALA A 184 -2.11 9.45 13.76
N THR A 185 -3.08 8.75 14.38
CA THR A 185 -2.82 7.88 15.53
C THR A 185 -1.91 6.70 15.16
N TYR A 186 -2.11 6.05 14.02
CA TYR A 186 -1.26 4.96 13.58
C TYR A 186 0.17 5.39 13.28
N LEU A 187 0.38 6.63 12.86
CA LEU A 187 1.68 7.22 12.56
C LEU A 187 2.35 7.87 13.79
N GLY A 188 1.65 8.00 14.92
CA GLY A 188 2.16 8.72 16.09
C GLY A 188 2.35 10.22 15.84
N ILE A 189 1.56 10.84 14.94
CA ILE A 189 1.66 12.27 14.60
C ILE A 189 0.46 13.08 15.13
N GLU A 190 0.65 14.39 15.28
CA GLU A 190 -0.43 15.27 15.67
C GLU A 190 -1.49 15.43 14.57
N ASN A 191 -2.76 15.49 14.97
CA ASN A 191 -3.92 15.69 14.11
C ASN A 191 -4.53 17.10 14.35
N LYS A 192 -3.77 18.17 14.04
CA LYS A 192 -4.19 19.56 14.34
C LYS A 192 -5.18 20.12 13.33
N LYS A 193 -4.90 19.93 12.03
CA LYS A 193 -5.75 20.30 10.89
C LYS A 193 -5.81 19.11 9.96
N GLY A 194 -6.95 18.89 9.33
CA GLY A 194 -7.12 17.76 8.45
C GLY A 194 -8.18 17.96 7.37
N LEU A 195 -8.59 16.87 6.74
CA LEU A 195 -9.58 16.86 5.68
C LEU A 195 -10.90 17.51 6.11
N SER A 196 -11.33 17.30 7.36
CA SER A 196 -12.55 17.93 7.90
C SER A 196 -12.48 19.47 7.88
N ASP A 197 -11.30 20.05 8.15
CA ASP A 197 -11.11 21.50 8.10
C ASP A 197 -11.09 22.03 6.67
N VAL A 198 -10.49 21.29 5.75
CA VAL A 198 -10.45 21.66 4.33
C VAL A 198 -11.84 21.59 3.70
N LEU A 199 -12.63 20.57 4.03
CA LEU A 199 -14.00 20.40 3.55
C LEU A 199 -14.93 21.51 4.02
N THR A 200 -14.75 21.97 5.26
CA THR A 200 -15.56 23.05 5.85
C THR A 200 -15.02 24.44 5.52
N GLY A 201 -13.91 24.56 4.78
CA GLY A 201 -13.30 25.85 4.40
C GLY A 201 -12.49 26.53 5.52
N ASN A 202 -12.21 25.83 6.63
CA ASN A 202 -11.44 26.34 7.76
C ASN A 202 -9.91 26.25 7.55
N ALA A 203 -9.46 25.54 6.49
CA ALA A 203 -8.07 25.45 6.10
C ALA A 203 -7.93 25.29 4.59
N ALA A 204 -6.82 25.77 4.02
CA ALA A 204 -6.42 25.41 2.67
C ALA A 204 -5.84 23.99 2.66
N LEU A 205 -5.94 23.29 1.50
CA LEU A 205 -5.41 21.92 1.36
C LEU A 205 -3.92 21.85 1.74
N THR A 206 -3.12 22.80 1.27
CA THR A 206 -1.67 22.86 1.53
C THR A 206 -1.29 23.17 2.97
N GLU A 207 -2.21 23.72 3.77
CA GLU A 207 -1.99 23.96 5.20
C GLU A 207 -2.27 22.73 6.07
N ALA A 208 -3.14 21.84 5.59
CA ALA A 208 -3.54 20.64 6.31
C ALA A 208 -2.67 19.42 5.98
N ILE A 209 -1.95 19.45 4.84
CA ILE A 209 -1.03 18.37 4.46
C ILE A 209 0.28 18.51 5.24
N VAL A 210 0.78 17.40 5.75
CA VAL A 210 2.11 17.27 6.35
C VAL A 210 2.99 16.32 5.52
N GLN A 211 4.30 16.60 5.44
CA GLN A 211 5.28 15.72 4.80
C GLN A 211 6.01 14.91 5.87
N LEU A 212 6.05 13.61 5.72
CA LEU A 212 6.69 12.67 6.65
C LEU A 212 8.12 12.33 6.21
N ASP A 213 9.09 12.61 7.06
CA ASP A 213 10.46 12.16 6.89
C ASP A 213 10.67 10.79 7.60
N PRO A 214 11.48 9.83 7.04
CA PRO A 214 12.39 10.01 5.90
C PRO A 214 11.80 9.67 4.52
N ALA A 215 10.62 9.05 4.41
CA ALA A 215 10.08 8.57 3.13
C ALA A 215 9.61 9.68 2.19
N GLY A 216 9.34 10.87 2.70
CA GLY A 216 8.78 11.96 1.92
C GLY A 216 7.28 11.78 1.60
N LEU A 217 6.59 10.87 2.29
CA LEU A 217 5.15 10.69 2.15
C LEU A 217 4.40 11.94 2.61
N PHE A 218 3.46 12.41 1.81
CA PHE A 218 2.53 13.45 2.20
C PHE A 218 1.27 12.83 2.79
N VAL A 219 0.78 13.39 3.89
CA VAL A 219 -0.44 12.91 4.56
C VAL A 219 -1.38 14.07 4.80
N LEU A 220 -2.65 13.91 4.44
CA LEU A 220 -3.76 14.73 4.85
C LEU A 220 -4.53 13.95 5.92
N PRO A 221 -4.33 14.26 7.22
CA PRO A 221 -5.07 13.60 8.30
C PRO A 221 -6.58 13.89 8.19
N GLY A 222 -7.41 13.08 8.84
CA GLY A 222 -8.85 13.32 8.83
C GLY A 222 -9.29 14.59 9.57
N GLY A 223 -8.50 15.05 10.53
CA GLY A 223 -8.86 16.17 11.40
C GLY A 223 -9.82 15.73 12.52
N ALA A 224 -10.69 16.62 12.98
CA ALA A 224 -11.69 16.31 13.99
C ALA A 224 -12.75 15.35 13.43
N ALA A 225 -13.16 14.37 14.24
CA ALA A 225 -14.24 13.44 13.87
C ALA A 225 -15.56 14.19 13.61
N ARG A 226 -16.33 13.69 12.60
CA ARG A 226 -17.55 14.34 12.12
C ARG A 226 -18.74 13.39 12.11
N SER A 227 -19.94 13.93 12.27
CA SER A 227 -21.21 13.20 12.10
C SER A 227 -21.85 13.42 10.72
N ASP A 228 -21.57 14.54 10.06
CA ASP A 228 -22.10 14.98 8.76
C ASP A 228 -21.22 14.54 7.57
N VAL A 229 -20.59 13.35 7.69
CA VAL A 229 -19.60 12.87 6.72
C VAL A 229 -20.21 12.63 5.34
N ALA A 230 -21.45 12.09 5.29
CA ALA A 230 -22.11 11.79 4.03
C ALA A 230 -22.30 13.06 3.18
N GLU A 231 -22.72 14.15 3.80
CA GLU A 231 -22.93 15.45 3.14
C GLU A 231 -21.59 16.05 2.67
N LEU A 232 -20.56 15.96 3.51
CA LEU A 232 -19.24 16.50 3.20
C LEU A 232 -18.57 15.75 2.03
N ILE A 233 -18.63 14.42 2.03
CA ILE A 233 -17.99 13.58 0.99
C ILE A 233 -18.77 13.62 -0.33
N SER A 234 -20.13 13.65 -0.26
CA SER A 234 -20.96 13.72 -1.48
C SER A 234 -21.01 15.15 -2.07
N GLY A 235 -20.55 16.12 -1.32
CA GLY A 235 -20.49 17.51 -1.78
C GLY A 235 -19.42 17.75 -2.85
N PRO A 236 -19.54 18.85 -3.65
CA PRO A 236 -18.60 19.16 -4.71
C PRO A 236 -17.18 19.43 -4.19
N ARG A 237 -17.07 19.84 -2.93
CA ARG A 237 -15.79 20.25 -2.33
C ARG A 237 -14.77 19.10 -2.26
N PHE A 238 -15.21 17.87 -1.99
CA PHE A 238 -14.30 16.73 -1.96
C PHE A 238 -13.70 16.44 -3.36
N ALA A 239 -14.53 16.50 -4.42
CA ALA A 239 -14.05 16.35 -5.80
C ALA A 239 -13.05 17.46 -6.20
N GLU A 240 -13.28 18.71 -5.74
CA GLU A 240 -12.33 19.82 -5.93
C GLU A 240 -10.99 19.54 -5.24
N ILE A 241 -11.03 19.06 -3.99
CA ILE A 241 -9.82 18.68 -3.23
C ILE A 241 -9.04 17.57 -3.95
N LEU A 242 -9.71 16.53 -4.44
CA LEU A 242 -9.05 15.47 -5.20
C LEU A 242 -8.38 16.01 -6.47
N LYS A 243 -9.07 16.90 -7.21
CA LYS A 243 -8.52 17.53 -8.41
C LYS A 243 -7.33 18.44 -8.10
N GLU A 244 -7.36 19.18 -6.99
CA GLU A 244 -6.24 19.99 -6.52
C GLU A 244 -5.05 19.08 -6.15
N ALA A 245 -5.31 17.98 -5.42
CA ALA A 245 -4.31 16.99 -5.06
C ALA A 245 -3.67 16.33 -6.28
N GLU A 246 -4.44 15.96 -7.31
CA GLU A 246 -3.91 15.43 -8.58
C GLU A 246 -2.97 16.42 -9.29
N GLY A 247 -3.16 17.71 -9.11
CA GLY A 247 -2.26 18.74 -9.63
C GLY A 247 -0.92 18.82 -8.91
N LEU A 248 -0.85 18.32 -7.66
CA LEU A 248 0.31 18.43 -6.78
C LEU A 248 1.08 17.12 -6.60
N PHE A 249 0.41 15.97 -6.77
CA PHE A 249 0.95 14.64 -6.47
C PHE A 249 0.79 13.69 -7.65
N ASP A 250 1.71 12.73 -7.77
CA ASP A 250 1.66 11.70 -8.82
C ASP A 250 0.66 10.61 -8.47
N TYR A 251 0.56 10.28 -7.17
CA TYR A 251 -0.41 9.33 -6.64
C TYR A 251 -1.12 9.91 -5.41
N VAL A 252 -2.44 9.75 -5.38
CA VAL A 252 -3.30 10.11 -4.25
C VAL A 252 -4.00 8.84 -3.79
N ILE A 253 -3.66 8.35 -2.61
CA ILE A 253 -4.28 7.20 -1.98
C ILE A 253 -5.30 7.71 -0.96
N VAL A 254 -6.52 7.18 -0.99
CA VAL A 254 -7.62 7.59 -0.12
C VAL A 254 -7.99 6.43 0.79
N ASP A 255 -7.83 6.57 2.10
CA ASP A 255 -8.36 5.61 3.08
C ASP A 255 -9.83 5.95 3.35
N ALA A 256 -10.75 5.05 3.00
CA ALA A 256 -12.19 5.27 3.06
C ALA A 256 -12.85 4.49 4.21
N PRO A 257 -14.07 4.86 4.66
CA PRO A 257 -14.82 4.04 5.60
C PRO A 257 -15.24 2.68 5.00
N PRO A 258 -15.70 1.70 5.82
CA PRO A 258 -16.17 0.39 5.34
C PRO A 258 -17.42 0.50 4.46
N LEU A 259 -17.41 -0.17 3.29
CA LEU A 259 -18.49 -0.18 2.30
C LEU A 259 -19.79 -0.81 2.82
N GLY A 260 -19.68 -1.86 3.64
CA GLY A 260 -20.85 -2.58 4.15
C GLY A 260 -21.67 -1.81 5.18
N ILE A 261 -21.18 -0.66 5.65
CA ILE A 261 -21.81 0.15 6.70
C ILE A 261 -22.21 1.53 6.19
N PHE A 262 -21.38 2.17 5.35
CA PHE A 262 -21.54 3.57 4.95
C PHE A 262 -21.56 3.73 3.44
N ALA A 263 -22.52 4.49 2.93
CA ALA A 263 -22.63 4.82 1.51
C ALA A 263 -21.51 5.74 1.01
N ASP A 264 -20.84 6.46 1.92
CA ASP A 264 -19.78 7.44 1.61
C ASP A 264 -18.64 6.80 0.81
N ALA A 265 -18.30 5.53 1.13
CA ALA A 265 -17.24 4.81 0.44
C ALA A 265 -17.58 4.51 -1.04
N ALA A 266 -18.85 4.27 -1.36
CA ALA A 266 -19.29 4.06 -2.74
C ALA A 266 -19.15 5.35 -3.55
N VAL A 267 -19.50 6.50 -2.97
CA VAL A 267 -19.30 7.82 -3.60
C VAL A 267 -17.81 8.07 -3.89
N LEU A 268 -16.93 7.70 -2.96
CA LEU A 268 -15.48 7.85 -3.14
C LEU A 268 -14.96 7.04 -4.33
N ILE A 269 -15.50 5.83 -4.56
CA ILE A 269 -15.11 4.97 -5.70
C ILE A 269 -15.45 5.64 -7.02
N ASP A 270 -16.56 6.38 -7.11
CA ASP A 270 -16.96 7.10 -8.32
C ASP A 270 -16.07 8.33 -8.61
N LEU A 271 -15.36 8.83 -7.64
CA LEU A 271 -14.50 10.01 -7.76
C LEU A 271 -13.04 9.68 -8.09
N VAL A 272 -12.62 8.41 -7.98
CA VAL A 272 -11.22 8.00 -8.15
C VAL A 272 -10.99 7.14 -9.40
N ASP A 273 -9.73 6.99 -9.82
CA ASP A 273 -9.35 6.17 -10.98
C ASP A 273 -9.44 4.66 -10.69
N GLY A 274 -9.30 4.24 -9.41
CA GLY A 274 -9.34 2.83 -9.05
C GLY A 274 -9.57 2.57 -7.57
N ALA A 275 -10.09 1.37 -7.25
CA ALA A 275 -10.40 0.94 -5.89
C ALA A 275 -9.73 -0.40 -5.57
N LEU A 276 -9.16 -0.49 -4.37
CA LEU A 276 -8.67 -1.74 -3.76
C LEU A 276 -9.62 -2.17 -2.67
N LEU A 277 -10.12 -3.40 -2.76
CA LEU A 277 -10.96 -3.99 -1.72
C LEU A 277 -10.09 -4.81 -0.76
N VAL A 278 -10.05 -4.43 0.50
CA VAL A 278 -9.40 -5.21 1.56
C VAL A 278 -10.43 -6.10 2.23
N VAL A 279 -10.15 -7.40 2.32
CA VAL A 279 -10.99 -8.38 2.99
C VAL A 279 -10.17 -9.15 4.01
N LYS A 280 -10.77 -9.51 5.13
CA LYS A 280 -10.11 -10.26 6.19
C LYS A 280 -10.31 -11.76 5.97
N ALA A 281 -9.18 -12.50 5.88
CA ALA A 281 -9.21 -13.95 5.76
C ALA A 281 -10.01 -14.59 6.90
N ASP A 282 -10.74 -15.63 6.61
CA ASP A 282 -11.53 -16.46 7.54
C ASP A 282 -12.63 -15.71 8.34
N GLN A 283 -12.81 -14.40 8.09
CA GLN A 283 -13.82 -13.57 8.77
C GLN A 283 -14.81 -12.92 7.81
N THR A 284 -14.34 -12.35 6.69
CA THR A 284 -15.24 -11.72 5.72
C THR A 284 -16.00 -12.77 4.94
N ARG A 285 -17.33 -12.75 5.02
CA ARG A 285 -18.17 -13.75 4.35
C ARG A 285 -18.23 -13.46 2.86
N TYR A 286 -18.15 -14.50 2.04
CA TYR A 286 -18.26 -14.39 0.59
C TYR A 286 -19.52 -13.64 0.13
N LYS A 287 -20.68 -13.92 0.75
CA LYS A 287 -21.95 -13.22 0.46
C LYS A 287 -21.90 -11.72 0.71
N ASP A 288 -21.09 -11.27 1.68
CA ASP A 288 -20.95 -9.84 1.98
C ASP A 288 -20.01 -9.17 0.95
N ILE A 289 -18.99 -9.91 0.48
CA ILE A 289 -18.13 -9.48 -0.63
C ILE A 289 -18.95 -9.34 -1.91
N ASP A 290 -19.72 -10.36 -2.29
CA ASP A 290 -20.58 -10.32 -3.49
C ASP A 290 -21.55 -9.15 -3.45
N ARG A 291 -22.26 -8.98 -2.32
CA ARG A 291 -23.21 -7.87 -2.16
C ARG A 291 -22.57 -6.52 -2.39
N VAL A 292 -21.35 -6.32 -1.89
CA VAL A 292 -20.60 -5.09 -2.07
C VAL A 292 -20.16 -4.93 -3.52
N LEU A 293 -19.58 -5.97 -4.13
CA LEU A 293 -19.12 -5.94 -5.52
C LEU A 293 -20.23 -5.72 -6.54
N ASP A 294 -21.44 -6.21 -6.25
CA ASP A 294 -22.62 -6.00 -7.12
C ASP A 294 -23.08 -4.54 -7.17
N THR A 295 -22.71 -3.74 -6.17
CA THR A 295 -23.05 -2.32 -6.10
C THR A 295 -21.96 -1.40 -6.64
N LEU A 296 -20.79 -1.94 -6.99
CA LEU A 296 -19.62 -1.14 -7.39
C LEU A 296 -19.35 -1.22 -8.89
N PRO A 297 -18.82 -0.14 -9.50
CA PRO A 297 -18.37 -0.14 -10.88
C PRO A 297 -17.16 -1.07 -11.03
N ARG A 298 -17.36 -2.24 -11.62
CA ARG A 298 -16.32 -3.30 -11.76
C ARG A 298 -15.09 -2.81 -12.50
N GLU A 299 -15.23 -1.92 -13.45
CA GLU A 299 -14.14 -1.31 -14.23
C GLU A 299 -13.19 -0.46 -13.38
N ARG A 300 -13.64 0.01 -12.21
CA ARG A 300 -12.81 0.76 -11.26
C ARG A 300 -12.10 -0.15 -10.26
N MET A 301 -12.52 -1.41 -10.14
CA MET A 301 -11.86 -2.33 -9.22
C MET A 301 -10.46 -2.71 -9.71
N LEU A 302 -9.45 -2.45 -8.90
CA LEU A 302 -8.05 -2.83 -9.16
C LEU A 302 -7.78 -4.27 -8.74
N GLY A 303 -8.46 -4.73 -7.70
CA GLY A 303 -8.28 -6.06 -7.15
C GLY A 303 -8.70 -6.14 -5.69
N THR A 304 -8.47 -7.31 -5.10
CA THR A 304 -8.76 -7.61 -3.70
C THR A 304 -7.49 -7.97 -2.96
N VAL A 305 -7.28 -7.36 -1.79
CA VAL A 305 -6.21 -7.69 -0.85
C VAL A 305 -6.78 -8.61 0.22
N LEU A 306 -6.29 -9.86 0.29
CA LEU A 306 -6.62 -10.78 1.36
C LEU A 306 -5.69 -10.54 2.54
N ASN A 307 -6.20 -9.88 3.57
CA ASN A 307 -5.47 -9.51 4.77
C ASN A 307 -5.66 -10.53 5.90
N HIS A 308 -4.72 -10.62 6.84
CA HIS A 308 -4.73 -11.57 7.96
C HIS A 308 -4.76 -13.06 7.52
N SER A 309 -4.21 -13.40 6.37
CA SER A 309 -4.07 -14.80 5.94
C SER A 309 -2.99 -15.50 6.78
N GLU A 310 -3.31 -16.71 7.26
CA GLU A 310 -2.35 -17.59 7.96
C GLU A 310 -1.48 -18.40 6.98
N ASP A 311 -1.92 -18.51 5.71
CA ASP A 311 -1.11 -19.13 4.66
C ASP A 311 0.08 -18.23 4.34
N THR A 312 1.19 -18.47 4.97
CA THR A 312 2.48 -17.97 4.50
C THR A 312 2.78 -18.63 3.16
N LEU A 313 2.88 -17.86 2.09
CA LEU A 313 3.52 -18.28 0.84
C LEU A 313 5.04 -18.46 1.04
N MET A 314 5.47 -18.53 2.30
CA MET A 314 6.84 -18.78 2.68
C MET A 314 7.13 -20.25 2.53
N ASP A 315 7.37 -20.64 1.30
CA ASP A 315 8.24 -21.77 0.99
C ASP A 315 9.61 -21.50 1.65
N GLU A 316 10.25 -22.51 2.21
CA GLU A 316 11.59 -22.42 2.85
C GLU A 316 12.64 -21.70 1.97
N SER A 317 12.39 -21.57 0.66
CA SER A 317 13.20 -20.82 -0.30
C SER A 317 13.28 -19.30 0.04
N TYR A 318 12.23 -18.66 0.55
CA TYR A 318 12.25 -17.24 0.91
C TYR A 318 13.12 -16.97 2.15
N TYR A 319 13.13 -17.87 3.14
CA TYR A 319 14.05 -17.78 4.27
C TYR A 319 15.51 -17.86 3.83
N LYS A 320 15.82 -18.65 2.79
CA LYS A 320 17.18 -18.73 2.22
C LYS A 320 17.59 -17.43 1.53
N TYR A 321 16.69 -16.77 0.79
CA TYR A 321 16.99 -15.48 0.15
C TYR A 321 17.16 -14.34 1.14
N GLY A 322 16.40 -14.28 2.23
CA GLY A 322 16.57 -13.30 3.31
C GLY A 322 17.91 -13.42 4.04
N LEU A 323 18.42 -14.65 4.20
CA LEU A 323 19.76 -14.90 4.74
C LEU A 323 20.88 -14.38 3.80
N TYR A 324 20.72 -14.43 2.49
CA TYR A 324 21.70 -13.86 1.54
C TYR A 324 21.79 -12.33 1.62
N GLY A 325 20.71 -11.63 1.95
CA GLY A 325 20.73 -10.16 2.19
C GLY A 325 21.61 -9.76 3.37
N ASN A 326 21.63 -10.54 4.43
CA ASN A 326 22.48 -10.31 5.60
C ASN A 326 23.96 -10.57 5.33
N TYR A 327 24.30 -11.48 4.41
CA TYR A 327 25.70 -11.71 3.99
C TYR A 327 26.26 -10.57 3.15
N ALA A 328 25.43 -9.85 2.39
CA ALA A 328 25.88 -8.71 1.58
C ALA A 328 26.21 -7.48 2.44
N GLN A 329 25.57 -7.29 3.60
CA GLN A 329 25.92 -6.23 4.55
C GLN A 329 27.17 -6.53 5.37
N ALA A 330 27.41 -7.78 5.72
CA ALA A 330 28.62 -8.19 6.48
C ALA A 330 29.90 -8.21 5.63
N ALA A 331 29.82 -8.05 4.31
CA ALA A 331 30.97 -8.02 3.40
C ALA A 331 31.44 -6.60 3.05
N VAL A 332 30.84 -5.56 3.64
CA VAL A 332 31.15 -4.13 3.38
C VAL A 332 31.76 -3.45 4.62
N GLU A 333 31.82 -4.14 5.77
CA GLU A 333 32.64 -3.77 6.95
C GLU A 333 34.00 -4.51 6.90
#